data_004937dd563934adb585938e43b904c0
#
_entry.id   004937dd563934adb585938e43b904c0
#
_cell.length_a   1.000
_cell.length_b   1.000
_cell.length_c   1.000
_cell.angle_alpha   90.00
_cell.angle_beta   90.00
_cell.angle_gamma   90.00
#
_symmetry.space_group_name_H-M   'P 1'
#
loop_
_entity.id
_entity.type
_entity.pdbx_description
1 polymer ?
#
loop_
_entity_poly.entity_id
_entity_poly.type
_entity_poly.pdbx_seq_one_letter_code
_entity_poly.pdbx_strand_id
1 'polypeptide(L)'
;VIVRHSPVLETANALLRGLTITRPDSKESSLLEMTLTSSNPQKAEDTLNHLIQVYNQISKDERNKASLKTKIFIRDRLKELGASLRDVDKKLTEFKTKSDIVKDADTTMSADFSTSQALEKEIFDLETQIKLASTLADNLKESERKHGLISVETGLPDSGIARQIEHYNEAYLEYQKIAGSAGSQNPIAVSLRDRMNSTRAAANKALSNYRSNLDLKLNQLINKRNSLTERLTETAIKEQEIIPLIREHKVKEELY
;
A
#
# COMPACT_ATOMS: atom_id res chain seq x y z
N VAL A 1 49.42 3.06 -24.97
CA VAL A 1 48.23 2.64 -24.21
C VAL A 1 47.08 2.62 -25.22
N ILE A 2 46.52 1.44 -25.48
CA ILE A 2 45.35 1.30 -26.35
C ILE A 2 44.10 1.41 -25.44
N VAL A 3 43.33 2.48 -25.58
CA VAL A 3 42.04 2.65 -24.87
C VAL A 3 40.94 2.09 -25.75
N ARG A 4 40.25 1.07 -25.27
CA ARG A 4 39.09 0.48 -25.94
C ARG A 4 37.83 0.99 -25.28
N HIS A 5 36.99 1.69 -26.03
CA HIS A 5 35.68 2.10 -25.59
C HIS A 5 34.67 0.99 -25.92
N SER A 6 33.94 0.50 -24.92
CA SER A 6 32.86 -0.47 -25.10
C SER A 6 31.53 0.18 -24.71
N PRO A 7 30.41 -0.10 -25.42
CA PRO A 7 29.10 0.35 -25.03
C PRO A 7 28.74 -0.10 -23.61
N VAL A 8 28.07 0.77 -22.85
CA VAL A 8 27.71 0.51 -21.45
C VAL A 8 26.91 -0.79 -21.32
N LEU A 9 25.98 -1.05 -22.24
CA LEU A 9 25.15 -2.24 -22.23
C LEU A 9 25.93 -3.53 -22.43
N GLU A 10 26.92 -3.52 -23.34
CA GLU A 10 27.82 -4.68 -23.57
C GLU A 10 28.69 -4.96 -22.36
N THR A 11 29.20 -3.91 -21.73
CA THR A 11 30.01 -4.03 -20.50
C THR A 11 29.15 -4.55 -19.34
N ALA A 12 27.92 -4.07 -19.18
CA ALA A 12 26.98 -4.57 -18.18
C ALA A 12 26.63 -6.04 -18.40
N ASN A 13 26.38 -6.47 -19.65
CA ASN A 13 26.10 -7.85 -19.98
C ASN A 13 27.31 -8.76 -19.77
N ALA A 14 28.51 -8.28 -20.02
CA ALA A 14 29.74 -9.02 -19.74
C ALA A 14 29.94 -9.23 -18.22
N LEU A 15 29.66 -8.22 -17.40
CA LEU A 15 29.73 -8.34 -15.94
C LEU A 15 28.64 -9.29 -15.40
N LEU A 16 27.43 -9.25 -15.94
CA LEU A 16 26.34 -10.15 -15.56
C LEU A 16 26.68 -11.64 -15.81
N ARG A 17 27.41 -11.95 -16.86
CA ARG A 17 27.85 -13.33 -17.15
C ARG A 17 28.81 -13.88 -16.09
N GLY A 18 29.61 -13.01 -15.46
CA GLY A 18 30.54 -13.38 -14.40
C GLY A 18 29.96 -13.32 -13.00
N LEU A 19 28.74 -12.79 -12.85
CA LEU A 19 28.06 -12.62 -11.56
C LEU A 19 27.24 -13.87 -11.24
N THR A 20 27.48 -14.45 -10.09
CA THR A 20 26.64 -15.51 -9.51
C THR A 20 26.06 -15.04 -8.19
N ILE A 21 24.74 -15.20 -8.03
CA ILE A 21 24.05 -14.89 -6.79
C ILE A 21 23.39 -16.19 -6.31
N THR A 22 23.80 -16.65 -5.14
CA THR A 22 23.29 -17.89 -4.54
C THR A 22 22.73 -17.61 -3.15
N ARG A 23 21.73 -18.38 -2.77
CA ARG A 23 21.22 -18.40 -1.41
C ARG A 23 21.87 -19.59 -0.70
N PRO A 24 22.54 -19.39 0.45
CA PRO A 24 23.02 -20.52 1.23
C PRO A 24 21.86 -21.46 1.61
N ASP A 25 22.13 -22.77 1.62
CA ASP A 25 21.12 -23.86 1.67
C ASP A 25 20.22 -23.92 2.91
N SER A 26 20.27 -23.00 3.85
CA SER A 26 19.32 -22.93 4.95
C SER A 26 18.09 -22.12 4.54
N LYS A 27 16.92 -22.76 4.53
CA LYS A 27 15.62 -22.11 4.22
C LYS A 27 15.27 -20.91 5.12
N GLU A 28 16.03 -20.69 6.18
CA GLU A 28 15.87 -19.61 7.15
C GLU A 28 16.92 -18.49 7.02
N SER A 29 17.87 -18.63 6.09
CA SER A 29 18.94 -17.64 5.92
C SER A 29 18.47 -16.44 5.08
N SER A 30 18.49 -15.26 5.68
CA SER A 30 18.34 -13.98 4.99
C SER A 30 19.60 -13.52 4.25
N LEU A 31 20.59 -14.41 4.13
CA LEU A 31 21.88 -14.10 3.50
C LEU A 31 21.83 -14.43 2.01
N LEU A 32 22.45 -13.56 1.20
CA LEU A 32 22.73 -13.78 -0.20
C LEU A 32 24.26 -13.77 -0.40
N GLU A 33 24.76 -14.78 -1.07
CA GLU A 33 26.16 -14.83 -1.49
C GLU A 33 26.28 -14.36 -2.93
N MET A 34 27.09 -13.34 -3.14
CA MET A 34 27.37 -12.81 -4.49
C MET A 34 28.83 -13.03 -4.84
N THR A 35 29.08 -13.67 -5.97
CA THR A 35 30.42 -13.94 -6.49
C THR A 35 30.54 -13.35 -7.88
N LEU A 36 31.59 -12.56 -8.11
CA LEU A 36 31.93 -12.00 -9.41
C LEU A 36 33.32 -12.47 -9.85
N THR A 37 33.37 -13.16 -10.99
CA THR A 37 34.63 -13.58 -11.60
C THR A 37 35.18 -12.47 -12.49
N SER A 38 36.38 -12.00 -12.20
CA SER A 38 37.06 -10.94 -12.94
C SER A 38 38.57 -11.16 -12.98
N SER A 39 39.22 -10.68 -14.01
CA SER A 39 40.70 -10.67 -14.11
C SER A 39 41.37 -9.68 -13.15
N ASN A 40 40.64 -8.74 -12.59
CA ASN A 40 41.10 -7.76 -11.62
C ASN A 40 40.24 -7.83 -10.34
N PRO A 41 40.81 -8.30 -9.19
CA PRO A 41 40.10 -8.45 -7.94
C PRO A 41 39.53 -7.13 -7.41
N GLN A 42 40.26 -6.04 -7.48
CA GLN A 42 39.82 -4.72 -7.01
C GLN A 42 38.60 -4.25 -7.80
N LYS A 43 38.63 -4.43 -9.13
CA LYS A 43 37.49 -4.07 -9.97
C LYS A 43 36.25 -4.93 -9.67
N ALA A 44 36.44 -6.21 -9.33
CA ALA A 44 35.34 -7.09 -8.92
C ALA A 44 34.71 -6.62 -7.62
N GLU A 45 35.52 -6.30 -6.62
CA GLU A 45 35.09 -5.77 -5.32
C GLU A 45 34.31 -4.45 -5.48
N ASP A 46 34.89 -3.49 -6.21
CA ASP A 46 34.23 -2.20 -6.47
C ASP A 46 32.88 -2.37 -7.19
N THR A 47 32.82 -3.31 -8.15
CA THR A 47 31.59 -3.60 -8.89
C THR A 47 30.54 -4.21 -7.99
N LEU A 48 30.85 -5.17 -7.12
CA LEU A 48 29.93 -5.77 -6.17
C LEU A 48 29.44 -4.76 -5.15
N ASN A 49 30.33 -3.94 -4.59
CA ASN A 49 29.97 -2.89 -3.65
C ASN A 49 29.02 -1.86 -4.29
N HIS A 50 29.32 -1.46 -5.52
CA HIS A 50 28.44 -0.53 -6.24
C HIS A 50 27.09 -1.16 -6.59
N LEU A 51 27.07 -2.43 -6.97
CA LEU A 51 25.83 -3.17 -7.22
C LEU A 51 24.93 -3.20 -5.98
N ILE A 52 25.50 -3.46 -4.79
CA ILE A 52 24.78 -3.44 -3.52
C ILE A 52 24.23 -2.04 -3.22
N GLN A 53 25.03 -0.99 -3.45
CA GLN A 53 24.58 0.39 -3.25
C GLN A 53 23.42 0.74 -4.17
N VAL A 54 23.52 0.42 -5.46
CA VAL A 54 22.46 0.68 -6.45
C VAL A 54 21.21 -0.13 -6.11
N TYR A 55 21.34 -1.40 -5.74
CA TYR A 55 20.23 -2.23 -5.31
C TYR A 55 19.50 -1.63 -4.09
N ASN A 56 20.26 -1.23 -3.07
CA ASN A 56 19.70 -0.61 -1.87
C ASN A 56 19.01 0.73 -2.20
N GLN A 57 19.56 1.51 -3.13
CA GLN A 57 18.96 2.76 -3.56
C GLN A 57 17.64 2.50 -4.32
N ILE A 58 17.63 1.58 -5.27
CA ILE A 58 16.42 1.21 -6.02
C ILE A 58 15.35 0.66 -5.07
N SER A 59 15.72 -0.22 -4.15
CA SER A 59 14.79 -0.78 -3.16
C SER A 59 14.19 0.30 -2.26
N LYS A 60 15.00 1.27 -1.82
CA LYS A 60 14.51 2.43 -1.08
C LYS A 60 13.56 3.28 -1.90
N ASP A 61 13.91 3.55 -3.15
CA ASP A 61 13.09 4.40 -4.03
C ASP A 61 11.75 3.74 -4.37
N GLU A 62 11.72 2.43 -4.56
CA GLU A 62 10.48 1.68 -4.80
C GLU A 62 9.59 1.61 -3.55
N ARG A 63 10.17 1.34 -2.38
CA ARG A 63 9.46 1.41 -1.10
C ARG A 63 8.90 2.82 -0.85
N ASN A 64 9.70 3.83 -1.11
CA ASN A 64 9.30 5.22 -0.94
C ASN A 64 8.17 5.63 -1.91
N LYS A 65 8.16 5.14 -3.14
CA LYS A 65 7.08 5.44 -4.11
C LYS A 65 5.73 4.90 -3.66
N ALA A 66 5.68 3.66 -3.17
CA ALA A 66 4.45 3.07 -2.63
C ALA A 66 3.98 3.81 -1.37
N SER A 67 4.91 4.06 -0.43
CA SER A 67 4.66 4.80 0.80
C SER A 67 4.26 6.26 0.55
N LEU A 68 4.82 6.91 -0.49
CA LEU A 68 4.54 8.30 -0.81
C LEU A 68 3.08 8.49 -1.27
N LYS A 69 2.55 7.59 -2.10
CA LYS A 69 1.14 7.63 -2.53
C LYS A 69 0.19 7.51 -1.33
N THR A 70 0.48 6.59 -0.42
CA THR A 70 -0.29 6.43 0.82
C THR A 70 -0.17 7.66 1.72
N LYS A 71 1.04 8.21 1.90
CA LYS A 71 1.26 9.42 2.69
C LYS A 71 0.51 10.63 2.12
N ILE A 72 0.48 10.79 0.81
CA ILE A 72 -0.27 11.86 0.14
C ILE A 72 -1.76 11.68 0.41
N PHE A 73 -2.30 10.47 0.24
CA PHE A 73 -3.70 10.17 0.51
C PHE A 73 -4.09 10.48 1.96
N ILE A 74 -3.31 9.99 2.94
CA ILE A 74 -3.58 10.24 4.36
C ILE A 74 -3.54 11.74 4.65
N ARG A 75 -2.55 12.46 4.13
CA ARG A 75 -2.44 13.91 4.31
C ARG A 75 -3.62 14.67 3.71
N ASP A 76 -4.05 14.28 2.51
CA ASP A 76 -5.19 14.92 1.84
C ASP A 76 -6.48 14.62 2.60
N ARG A 77 -6.65 13.40 3.11
CA ARG A 77 -7.79 13.02 3.95
C ARG A 77 -7.81 13.78 5.28
N LEU A 78 -6.66 13.92 5.94
CA LEU A 78 -6.55 14.75 7.15
C LEU A 78 -6.91 16.22 6.87
N LYS A 79 -6.51 16.75 5.72
CA LYS A 79 -6.87 18.11 5.31
C LYS A 79 -8.39 18.28 5.11
N GLU A 80 -9.03 17.30 4.47
CA GLU A 80 -10.49 17.29 4.30
C GLU A 80 -11.22 17.20 5.65
N LEU A 81 -10.78 16.29 6.53
CA LEU A 81 -11.32 16.14 7.88
C LEU A 81 -11.18 17.45 8.68
N GLY A 82 -10.00 18.07 8.64
CA GLY A 82 -9.77 19.35 9.32
C GLY A 82 -10.60 20.51 8.77
N ALA A 83 -10.91 20.51 7.47
CA ALA A 83 -11.81 21.48 6.88
C ALA A 83 -13.26 21.25 7.34
N SER A 84 -13.70 20.00 7.33
CA SER A 84 -15.02 19.59 7.75
C SER A 84 -15.25 19.81 9.26
N LEU A 85 -14.22 19.55 10.08
CA LEU A 85 -14.24 19.84 11.52
C LEU A 85 -14.49 21.33 11.78
N ARG A 86 -13.77 22.22 11.07
CA ARG A 86 -13.97 23.68 11.21
C ARG A 86 -15.38 24.13 10.81
N ASP A 87 -15.96 23.53 9.76
CA ASP A 87 -17.33 23.85 9.33
C ASP A 87 -18.36 23.45 10.40
N VAL A 88 -18.21 22.26 10.97
CA VAL A 88 -19.06 21.76 12.06
C VAL A 88 -18.89 22.61 13.33
N ASP A 89 -17.66 22.96 13.68
CA ASP A 89 -17.34 23.82 14.84
C ASP A 89 -18.01 25.20 14.72
N LYS A 90 -17.94 25.78 13.52
CA LYS A 90 -18.60 27.04 13.22
C LYS A 90 -20.12 26.94 13.40
N LYS A 91 -20.76 25.92 12.82
CA LYS A 91 -22.20 25.66 12.97
C LYS A 91 -22.60 25.44 14.42
N LEU A 92 -21.79 24.68 15.17
CA LEU A 92 -22.01 24.43 16.59
C LEU A 92 -21.91 25.73 17.41
N THR A 93 -20.93 26.59 17.11
CA THR A 93 -20.76 27.88 17.78
C THR A 93 -21.92 28.82 17.47
N GLU A 94 -22.35 28.92 16.22
CA GLU A 94 -23.51 29.69 15.80
C GLU A 94 -24.81 29.23 16.50
N PHE A 95 -24.96 27.93 16.69
CA PHE A 95 -26.09 27.36 17.39
C PHE A 95 -26.04 27.61 18.90
N LYS A 96 -24.89 27.39 19.54
CA LYS A 96 -24.70 27.68 20.99
C LYS A 96 -24.99 29.11 21.34
N THR A 97 -24.72 30.06 20.45
CA THR A 97 -25.03 31.48 20.66
C THR A 97 -26.53 31.81 20.49
N LYS A 98 -27.28 30.95 19.78
CA LYS A 98 -28.73 31.13 19.55
C LYS A 98 -29.60 30.37 20.54
N SER A 99 -29.09 29.41 21.27
CA SER A 99 -29.85 28.49 22.11
C SER A 99 -29.21 28.37 23.50
N ASP A 100 -29.90 28.85 24.50
CA ASP A 100 -29.51 28.75 25.93
C ASP A 100 -29.73 27.32 26.50
N ILE A 101 -29.81 26.31 25.65
CA ILE A 101 -30.25 24.96 26.00
C ILE A 101 -29.13 23.94 25.73
N VAL A 102 -28.32 23.63 26.69
CA VAL A 102 -27.70 22.28 26.79
C VAL A 102 -27.27 22.04 28.24
N LYS A 103 -28.13 21.44 29.05
CA LYS A 103 -27.67 20.93 30.34
C LYS A 103 -27.98 19.48 30.65
N ASP A 104 -28.81 18.76 29.94
CA ASP A 104 -29.10 17.36 30.28
C ASP A 104 -29.29 16.51 29.01
N ALA A 105 -28.19 15.86 28.54
CA ALA A 105 -28.27 14.81 27.54
C ALA A 105 -28.29 13.45 28.21
N ASP A 106 -29.37 12.73 28.02
CA ASP A 106 -29.72 11.42 28.60
C ASP A 106 -28.71 10.31 28.24
N THR A 107 -28.56 9.30 29.09
CA THR A 107 -27.62 8.16 28.98
C THR A 107 -27.76 7.36 27.68
N THR A 108 -28.92 7.33 27.05
CA THR A 108 -29.18 6.67 25.75
C THR A 108 -28.46 7.38 24.61
N MET A 109 -28.33 8.69 24.65
CA MET A 109 -27.61 9.52 23.68
C MET A 109 -26.12 9.30 23.74
N SER A 110 -25.56 9.07 24.91
CA SER A 110 -24.13 8.82 25.09
C SER A 110 -23.72 7.46 24.48
N ALA A 111 -24.58 6.44 24.56
CA ALA A 111 -24.35 5.14 23.96
C ALA A 111 -24.43 5.18 22.42
N ASP A 112 -25.43 5.87 21.87
CA ASP A 112 -25.57 6.05 20.42
C ASP A 112 -24.43 6.91 19.85
N PHE A 113 -23.95 7.86 20.62
CA PHE A 113 -22.80 8.67 20.28
C PHE A 113 -21.51 7.83 20.19
N SER A 114 -21.20 7.01 21.21
CA SER A 114 -20.03 6.13 21.19
C SER A 114 -20.09 5.12 20.03
N THR A 115 -21.30 4.64 19.69
CA THR A 115 -21.52 3.76 18.55
C THR A 115 -21.26 4.48 17.22
N SER A 116 -21.72 5.71 17.07
CA SER A 116 -21.46 6.52 15.86
C SER A 116 -19.97 6.76 15.65
N GLN A 117 -19.26 7.09 16.72
CA GLN A 117 -17.83 7.31 16.71
C GLN A 117 -17.05 6.04 16.30
N ALA A 118 -17.42 4.89 16.86
CA ALA A 118 -16.81 3.61 16.49
C ALA A 118 -17.05 3.26 15.02
N LEU A 119 -18.27 3.53 14.50
CA LEU A 119 -18.61 3.32 13.09
C LEU A 119 -17.78 4.21 12.15
N GLU A 120 -17.62 5.49 12.47
CA GLU A 120 -16.82 6.41 11.63
C GLU A 120 -15.34 5.99 11.60
N LYS A 121 -14.79 5.56 12.72
CA LYS A 121 -13.43 5.03 12.77
C LYS A 121 -13.30 3.78 11.90
N GLU A 122 -14.23 2.83 12.01
CA GLU A 122 -14.20 1.60 11.20
C GLU A 122 -14.37 1.90 9.69
N ILE A 123 -15.21 2.86 9.32
CA ILE A 123 -15.38 3.35 7.95
C ILE A 123 -14.05 3.91 7.44
N PHE A 124 -13.40 4.79 8.20
CA PHE A 124 -12.11 5.37 7.83
C PHE A 124 -11.02 4.30 7.63
N ASP A 125 -10.94 3.31 8.52
CA ASP A 125 -9.98 2.21 8.42
C ASP A 125 -10.22 1.37 7.16
N LEU A 126 -11.48 1.08 6.81
CA LEU A 126 -11.84 0.37 5.59
C LEU A 126 -11.52 1.18 4.31
N GLU A 127 -11.84 2.47 4.28
CA GLU A 127 -11.49 3.35 3.17
C GLU A 127 -9.97 3.39 2.94
N THR A 128 -9.20 3.43 4.03
CA THR A 128 -7.74 3.38 3.98
C THR A 128 -7.23 2.06 3.40
N GLN A 129 -7.78 0.92 3.83
CA GLN A 129 -7.42 -0.39 3.30
C GLN A 129 -7.79 -0.53 1.81
N ILE A 130 -8.95 -0.04 1.39
CA ILE A 130 -9.38 -0.01 -0.02
C ILE A 130 -8.38 0.80 -0.85
N LYS A 131 -7.94 1.94 -0.33
CA LYS A 131 -6.96 2.79 -1.02
C LYS A 131 -5.59 2.12 -1.15
N LEU A 132 -5.11 1.47 -0.08
CA LEU A 132 -3.87 0.69 -0.11
C LEU A 132 -3.96 -0.44 -1.13
N ALA A 133 -5.05 -1.20 -1.14
CA ALA A 133 -5.29 -2.27 -2.11
C ALA A 133 -5.34 -1.73 -3.56
N SER A 134 -5.95 -0.57 -3.79
CA SER A 134 -5.96 0.09 -5.10
C SER A 134 -4.56 0.47 -5.56
N THR A 135 -3.77 1.07 -4.67
CA THR A 135 -2.38 1.45 -4.96
C THR A 135 -1.53 0.22 -5.32
N LEU A 136 -1.73 -0.89 -4.61
CA LEU A 136 -1.03 -2.13 -4.91
C LEU A 136 -1.46 -2.72 -6.27
N ALA A 137 -2.74 -2.67 -6.61
CA ALA A 137 -3.23 -3.09 -7.93
C ALA A 137 -2.62 -2.25 -9.06
N ASP A 138 -2.45 -0.95 -8.86
CA ASP A 138 -1.78 -0.08 -9.83
C ASP A 138 -0.29 -0.44 -9.98
N ASN A 139 0.40 -0.76 -8.88
CA ASN A 139 1.79 -1.21 -8.91
C ASN A 139 1.93 -2.55 -9.65
N LEU A 140 1.00 -3.49 -9.45
CA LEU A 140 0.94 -4.76 -10.19
C LEU A 140 0.75 -4.54 -11.70
N LYS A 141 -0.09 -3.59 -12.11
CA LYS A 141 -0.25 -3.21 -13.52
C LYS A 141 0.99 -2.53 -14.09
N GLU A 142 1.66 -1.68 -13.29
CA GLU A 142 2.90 -1.02 -13.71
C GLU A 142 4.04 -2.04 -13.88
N SER A 143 4.13 -3.05 -13.01
CA SER A 143 5.11 -4.14 -13.12
C SER A 143 4.91 -4.97 -14.40
N GLU A 144 3.71 -5.04 -14.94
CA GLU A 144 3.43 -5.66 -16.25
C GLU A 144 4.13 -4.94 -17.39
N ARG A 145 4.13 -3.62 -17.35
CA ARG A 145 4.71 -2.79 -18.42
C ARG A 145 6.23 -2.68 -18.33
N LYS A 146 6.75 -2.60 -17.09
CA LYS A 146 8.17 -2.30 -16.83
C LYS A 146 8.99 -3.51 -16.39
N HIS A 147 8.34 -4.66 -16.19
CA HIS A 147 9.00 -5.87 -15.66
C HIS A 147 9.89 -5.52 -14.46
N GLY A 148 9.30 -5.23 -13.30
CA GLY A 148 10.00 -4.83 -12.09
C GLY A 148 9.56 -5.62 -10.87
N LEU A 149 10.36 -5.54 -9.80
CA LEU A 149 10.00 -6.08 -8.48
C LEU A 149 8.83 -5.28 -7.89
N ILE A 150 7.99 -5.98 -7.14
CA ILE A 150 6.85 -5.40 -6.43
C ILE A 150 7.17 -5.41 -4.94
N SER A 151 6.88 -4.31 -4.22
CA SER A 151 7.08 -4.27 -2.78
C SER A 151 6.17 -5.29 -2.08
N VAL A 152 6.76 -6.09 -1.19
CA VAL A 152 6.04 -7.07 -0.35
C VAL A 152 5.36 -6.37 0.84
N GLU A 153 5.90 -5.22 1.28
CA GLU A 153 5.30 -4.40 2.35
C GLU A 153 4.07 -3.67 1.81
N THR A 154 2.95 -4.36 1.80
CA THR A 154 1.69 -3.85 1.23
C THR A 154 0.92 -2.95 2.19
N GLY A 155 1.22 -3.01 3.50
CA GLY A 155 0.40 -2.38 4.55
C GLY A 155 -0.99 -3.01 4.71
N LEU A 156 -1.28 -4.08 3.98
CA LEU A 156 -2.53 -4.83 4.08
C LEU A 156 -2.39 -5.98 5.07
N PRO A 157 -3.42 -6.28 5.86
CA PRO A 157 -3.39 -7.41 6.81
C PRO A 157 -3.47 -8.79 6.14
N ASP A 158 -3.69 -8.84 4.82
CA ASP A 158 -3.83 -10.09 4.07
C ASP A 158 -2.46 -10.67 3.66
N SER A 159 -2.03 -11.70 4.39
CA SER A 159 -0.79 -12.42 4.11
C SER A 159 -0.83 -13.25 2.81
N GLY A 160 -2.01 -13.54 2.27
CA GLY A 160 -2.18 -14.27 1.02
C GLY A 160 -1.72 -13.44 -0.18
N ILE A 161 -2.05 -12.15 -0.21
CA ILE A 161 -1.61 -11.21 -1.24
C ILE A 161 -0.09 -11.06 -1.19
N ALA A 162 0.49 -10.87 0.00
CA ALA A 162 1.93 -10.75 0.19
C ALA A 162 2.68 -11.98 -0.37
N ARG A 163 2.22 -13.19 -0.07
CA ARG A 163 2.81 -14.43 -0.61
C ARG A 163 2.77 -14.51 -2.14
N GLN A 164 1.68 -14.10 -2.77
CA GLN A 164 1.61 -14.08 -4.24
C GLN A 164 2.62 -13.10 -4.85
N ILE A 165 2.84 -11.97 -4.20
CA ILE A 165 3.85 -10.99 -4.61
C ILE A 165 5.25 -11.54 -4.44
N GLU A 166 5.55 -12.24 -3.34
CA GLU A 166 6.83 -12.93 -3.14
C GLU A 166 7.10 -13.94 -4.24
N HIS A 167 6.15 -14.81 -4.55
CA HIS A 167 6.29 -15.78 -5.65
C HIS A 167 6.48 -15.13 -7.02
N TYR A 168 5.83 -14.00 -7.27
CA TYR A 168 6.08 -13.22 -8.48
C TYR A 168 7.53 -12.69 -8.50
N ASN A 169 7.98 -12.09 -7.40
CA ASN A 169 9.32 -11.53 -7.29
C ASN A 169 10.41 -12.60 -7.45
N GLU A 170 10.22 -13.77 -6.85
CA GLU A 170 11.13 -14.92 -7.03
C GLU A 170 11.21 -15.33 -8.50
N ALA A 171 10.07 -15.57 -9.13
CA ALA A 171 10.02 -15.94 -10.54
C ALA A 171 10.62 -14.86 -11.45
N TYR A 172 10.44 -13.59 -11.13
CA TYR A 172 11.02 -12.47 -11.85
C TYR A 172 12.56 -12.48 -11.77
N LEU A 173 13.13 -12.65 -10.57
CA LEU A 173 14.58 -12.69 -10.38
C LEU A 173 15.21 -13.89 -11.10
N GLU A 174 14.58 -15.07 -11.03
CA GLU A 174 15.01 -16.26 -11.77
C GLU A 174 14.93 -16.03 -13.29
N TYR A 175 13.84 -15.42 -13.77
CA TYR A 175 13.69 -15.06 -15.18
C TYR A 175 14.81 -14.13 -15.65
N GLN A 176 15.09 -13.09 -14.90
CA GLN A 176 16.17 -12.13 -15.22
C GLN A 176 17.52 -12.84 -15.37
N LYS A 177 17.82 -13.76 -14.46
CA LYS A 177 19.06 -14.54 -14.49
C LYS A 177 19.17 -15.41 -15.75
N ILE A 178 18.11 -16.17 -16.05
CA ILE A 178 18.11 -17.11 -17.20
C ILE A 178 18.02 -16.35 -18.53
N ALA A 179 17.15 -15.34 -18.63
CA ALA A 179 17.00 -14.56 -19.85
C ALA A 179 18.27 -13.77 -20.19
N GLY A 180 18.99 -13.28 -19.17
CA GLY A 180 20.27 -12.58 -19.34
C GLY A 180 21.41 -13.49 -19.78
N SER A 181 21.43 -14.75 -19.36
CA SER A 181 22.52 -15.71 -19.68
C SER A 181 22.26 -16.58 -20.91
N ALA A 182 21.00 -17.04 -21.08
CA ALA A 182 20.63 -18.03 -22.11
C ALA A 182 19.60 -17.47 -23.13
N GLY A 183 19.21 -16.21 -22.99
CA GLY A 183 18.24 -15.55 -23.85
C GLY A 183 16.78 -15.76 -23.42
N SER A 184 15.92 -14.82 -23.79
CA SER A 184 14.49 -14.82 -23.42
C SER A 184 13.66 -15.93 -24.07
N GLN A 185 14.19 -16.58 -25.10
CA GLN A 185 13.54 -17.71 -25.81
C GLN A 185 13.95 -19.08 -25.24
N ASN A 186 14.85 -19.10 -24.24
CA ASN A 186 15.17 -20.35 -23.56
C ASN A 186 13.91 -20.95 -22.93
N PRO A 187 13.64 -22.27 -23.05
CA PRO A 187 12.45 -22.91 -22.51
C PRO A 187 12.24 -22.64 -21.01
N ILE A 188 13.32 -22.58 -20.24
CA ILE A 188 13.26 -22.25 -18.81
C ILE A 188 12.84 -20.77 -18.61
N ALA A 189 13.37 -19.84 -19.40
CA ALA A 189 12.98 -18.43 -19.33
C ALA A 189 11.51 -18.25 -19.70
N VAL A 190 11.01 -18.98 -20.72
CA VAL A 190 9.59 -18.97 -21.11
C VAL A 190 8.71 -19.47 -19.95
N SER A 191 9.06 -20.62 -19.36
CA SER A 191 8.34 -21.19 -18.21
C SER A 191 8.31 -20.23 -17.00
N LEU A 192 9.41 -19.57 -16.69
CA LEU A 192 9.49 -18.58 -15.61
C LEU A 192 8.63 -17.34 -15.90
N ARG A 193 8.62 -16.88 -17.14
CA ARG A 193 7.72 -15.79 -17.56
C ARG A 193 6.25 -16.17 -17.40
N ASP A 194 5.88 -17.40 -17.77
CA ASP A 194 4.53 -17.90 -17.59
C ASP A 194 4.15 -18.01 -16.10
N ARG A 195 5.09 -18.45 -15.25
CA ARG A 195 4.94 -18.45 -13.79
C ARG A 195 4.75 -17.04 -13.24
N MET A 196 5.56 -16.06 -13.68
CA MET A 196 5.38 -14.66 -13.31
C MET A 196 3.98 -14.13 -13.67
N ASN A 197 3.52 -14.39 -14.90
CA ASN A 197 2.21 -13.96 -15.36
C ASN A 197 1.08 -14.61 -14.55
N SER A 198 1.22 -15.90 -14.26
CA SER A 198 0.26 -16.66 -13.45
C SER A 198 0.18 -16.14 -12.00
N THR A 199 1.31 -15.94 -11.34
CA THR A 199 1.35 -15.43 -9.96
C THR A 199 0.85 -13.99 -9.87
N ARG A 200 1.17 -13.15 -10.87
CA ARG A 200 0.64 -11.79 -10.97
C ARG A 200 -0.88 -11.79 -11.16
N ALA A 201 -1.41 -12.65 -12.02
CA ALA A 201 -2.85 -12.80 -12.22
C ALA A 201 -3.55 -13.28 -10.93
N ALA A 202 -2.94 -14.20 -10.20
CA ALA A 202 -3.43 -14.66 -8.90
C ALA A 202 -3.44 -13.54 -7.86
N ALA A 203 -2.37 -12.73 -7.78
CA ALA A 203 -2.31 -11.56 -6.90
C ALA A 203 -3.38 -10.52 -7.25
N ASN A 204 -3.58 -10.21 -8.53
CA ASN A 204 -4.62 -9.29 -8.98
C ASN A 204 -6.03 -9.80 -8.62
N LYS A 205 -6.29 -11.10 -8.79
CA LYS A 205 -7.58 -11.72 -8.42
C LYS A 205 -7.80 -11.66 -6.91
N ALA A 206 -6.79 -12.00 -6.11
CA ALA A 206 -6.86 -11.91 -4.65
C ALA A 206 -7.13 -10.48 -4.19
N LEU A 207 -6.45 -9.49 -4.78
CA LEU A 207 -6.66 -8.07 -4.51
C LEU A 207 -8.08 -7.60 -4.87
N SER A 208 -8.58 -8.02 -6.03
CA SER A 208 -9.94 -7.70 -6.46
C SER A 208 -10.99 -8.26 -5.51
N ASN A 209 -10.84 -9.52 -5.09
CA ASN A 209 -11.73 -10.14 -4.12
C ASN A 209 -11.64 -9.44 -2.75
N TYR A 210 -10.43 -9.12 -2.30
CA TYR A 210 -10.22 -8.40 -1.04
C TYR A 210 -10.92 -7.04 -1.06
N ARG A 211 -10.73 -6.25 -2.12
CA ARG A 211 -11.42 -4.96 -2.29
C ARG A 211 -12.93 -5.11 -2.30
N SER A 212 -13.46 -6.07 -3.06
CA SER A 212 -14.91 -6.31 -3.11
C SER A 212 -15.49 -6.63 -1.73
N ASN A 213 -14.78 -7.41 -0.92
CA ASN A 213 -15.19 -7.71 0.45
C ASN A 213 -15.15 -6.46 1.35
N LEU A 214 -14.13 -5.61 1.19
CA LEU A 214 -14.04 -4.34 1.92
C LEU A 214 -15.16 -3.37 1.50
N ASP A 215 -15.45 -3.27 0.21
CA ASP A 215 -16.53 -2.42 -0.32
C ASP A 215 -17.91 -2.85 0.21
N LEU A 216 -18.16 -4.17 0.29
CA LEU A 216 -19.38 -4.70 0.90
C LEU A 216 -19.49 -4.33 2.38
N LYS A 217 -18.40 -4.49 3.13
CA LYS A 217 -18.32 -4.12 4.55
C LYS A 217 -18.54 -2.62 4.76
N LEU A 218 -17.88 -1.81 3.92
CA LEU A 218 -18.01 -0.36 3.95
C LEU A 218 -19.47 0.07 3.73
N ASN A 219 -20.14 -0.49 2.72
CA ASN A 219 -21.54 -0.20 2.44
C ASN A 219 -22.45 -0.60 3.61
N GLN A 220 -22.20 -1.73 4.27
CA GLN A 220 -22.94 -2.15 5.45
C GLN A 220 -22.79 -1.16 6.61
N LEU A 221 -21.55 -0.67 6.85
CA LEU A 221 -21.28 0.31 7.91
C LEU A 221 -21.92 1.67 7.60
N ILE A 222 -21.85 2.12 6.34
CA ILE A 222 -22.50 3.35 5.88
C ILE A 222 -24.01 3.26 6.10
N ASN A 223 -24.64 2.14 5.72
CA ASN A 223 -26.09 1.94 5.93
C ASN A 223 -26.43 1.94 7.42
N LYS A 224 -25.63 1.26 8.25
CA LYS A 224 -25.81 1.26 9.71
C LYS A 224 -25.67 2.67 10.30
N ARG A 225 -24.67 3.44 9.86
CA ARG A 225 -24.50 4.84 10.25
C ARG A 225 -25.72 5.67 9.87
N ASN A 226 -26.20 5.54 8.63
CA ASN A 226 -27.37 6.28 8.15
C ASN A 226 -28.63 5.93 8.95
N SER A 227 -28.89 4.64 9.19
CA SER A 227 -30.01 4.19 10.02
C SER A 227 -29.92 4.70 11.47
N LEU A 228 -28.70 4.75 12.03
CA LEU A 228 -28.47 5.33 13.36
C LEU A 228 -28.80 6.84 13.36
N THR A 229 -28.38 7.54 12.32
CA THR A 229 -28.64 8.98 12.15
C THR A 229 -30.14 9.26 11.99
N GLU A 230 -30.86 8.45 11.20
CA GLU A 230 -32.33 8.56 11.05
C GLU A 230 -33.04 8.34 12.37
N ARG A 231 -32.71 7.30 13.12
CA ARG A 231 -33.29 7.04 14.45
C ARG A 231 -33.08 8.20 15.42
N LEU A 232 -31.96 8.85 15.35
CA LEU A 232 -31.64 10.00 16.20
C LEU A 232 -32.39 11.26 15.77
N THR A 233 -32.75 11.38 14.50
CA THR A 233 -33.57 12.47 13.98
C THR A 233 -35.04 12.30 14.32
N GLU A 234 -35.57 11.10 14.40
CA GLU A 234 -36.98 10.84 14.74
C GLU A 234 -37.34 11.11 16.22
N THR A 235 -36.32 11.00 17.11
CA THR A 235 -36.61 11.06 18.57
C THR A 235 -36.59 12.47 19.17
N ALA A 236 -36.21 13.53 18.43
CA ALA A 236 -35.99 14.85 19.00
C ALA A 236 -36.47 16.02 18.11
N ILE A 237 -37.67 16.47 18.27
CA ILE A 237 -38.29 17.54 17.43
C ILE A 237 -37.76 18.97 17.72
N LYS A 238 -37.06 19.22 18.82
CA LYS A 238 -36.46 20.54 19.13
C LYS A 238 -34.96 20.56 19.39
N GLU A 239 -34.34 19.42 19.58
CA GLU A 239 -32.89 19.27 19.79
C GLU A 239 -32.15 18.77 18.54
N GLN A 240 -32.86 18.59 17.43
CA GLN A 240 -32.49 17.89 16.22
C GLN A 240 -31.29 18.48 15.45
N GLU A 241 -31.04 19.76 15.59
CA GLU A 241 -29.95 20.40 14.80
C GLU A 241 -28.58 20.35 15.51
N ILE A 242 -28.59 20.25 16.85
CA ILE A 242 -27.33 20.37 17.62
C ILE A 242 -26.64 19.03 17.86
N ILE A 243 -27.39 17.98 18.09
CA ILE A 243 -26.85 16.66 18.43
C ILE A 243 -26.01 16.06 17.30
N PRO A 244 -26.45 16.07 16.03
CA PRO A 244 -25.63 15.66 14.91
C PRO A 244 -24.33 16.49 14.78
N LEU A 245 -24.42 17.79 15.02
CA LEU A 245 -23.27 18.69 14.93
C LEU A 245 -22.23 18.43 16.03
N ILE A 246 -22.66 18.21 17.26
CA ILE A 246 -21.77 17.87 18.38
C ILE A 246 -21.07 16.53 18.11
N ARG A 247 -21.79 15.55 17.58
CA ARG A 247 -21.23 14.25 17.23
C ARG A 247 -20.22 14.35 16.11
N GLU A 248 -20.59 15.01 15.04
CA GLU A 248 -19.73 15.19 13.89
C GLU A 248 -18.44 15.92 14.27
N HIS A 249 -18.55 16.94 15.12
CA HIS A 249 -17.40 17.66 15.65
C HIS A 249 -16.46 16.73 16.40
N LYS A 250 -16.96 15.97 17.37
CA LYS A 250 -16.14 15.10 18.21
C LYS A 250 -15.48 13.96 17.42
N VAL A 251 -16.23 13.34 16.50
CA VAL A 251 -15.68 12.30 15.63
C VAL A 251 -14.57 12.84 14.75
N LYS A 252 -14.75 14.02 14.16
CA LYS A 252 -13.72 14.63 13.31
C LYS A 252 -12.51 15.11 14.10
N GLU A 253 -12.69 15.56 15.32
CA GLU A 253 -11.61 15.91 16.23
C GLU A 253 -10.75 14.70 16.60
N GLU A 254 -11.35 13.53 16.81
CA GLU A 254 -10.62 12.29 17.12
C GLU A 254 -9.94 11.65 15.90
N LEU A 255 -10.43 11.93 14.68
CA LEU A 255 -9.85 11.44 13.43
C LEU A 255 -8.76 12.36 12.88
N TYR A 256 -8.75 13.64 13.30
CA TYR A 256 -7.76 14.64 12.88
C TYR A 256 -6.47 14.53 13.70
#